data_df8e3317fa9badc08c63144e23acbd78
#
_entry.id   df8e3317fa9badc08c63144e23acbd78
#
_cell.length_a   1.000
_cell.length_b   1.000
_cell.length_c   1.000
_cell.angle_alpha   90.00
_cell.angle_beta   90.00
_cell.angle_gamma   90.00
#
_symmetry.space_group_name_H-M   'P 1'
#
loop_
_entity.id
_entity.type
_entity.pdbx_description
1 polymer ?
#
loop_
_entity_poly.entity_id
_entity_poly.type
_entity_poly.pdbx_seq_one_letter_code
_entity_poly.pdbx_strand_id
1 'polypeptide(L)'
;MPHLSSGLRSLVVLLALSATLVPASAQQQVRIGIGFGLAFLPVYLCEDLKLIEKQGKAAHLDLKASYQRFFGAGPLHDAIGAGAIDMGPFGTAPLLVAWQQAKNTPHQIVAVSGITTLPLVLLTNQPNVGTIADFRPADRIAVPTSSSPQMYLLQMQSEKIFGQYDRLRDQIVILLHPDAVAGLLAATGPLAGYFSTAPFSQIALADGRVHKVLSSSDVIGGKASFLIMGASRGYVAAHPQIAGAVAAAMDEAAHIIHDDPRRAAEIYLAHEPSKTLDAGAVAAVLNDIKDEFGSAVHGVQAFADFMGRHGELKAPPRSWKEIVAPALVNSPST
;
A
#
# COMPACT_ATOMS: atom_id res chain seq x y z
N MET A 1 -64.14 47.75 61.01
CA MET A 1 -64.66 47.59 59.62
C MET A 1 -63.50 47.31 58.77
N PRO A 2 -63.50 46.18 58.05
CA PRO A 2 -62.36 45.59 57.36
C PRO A 2 -62.43 45.89 55.88
N HIS A 3 -61.28 46.00 55.25
CA HIS A 3 -61.17 45.94 53.78
C HIS A 3 -60.31 44.71 53.38
N LEU A 4 -61.00 43.83 52.70
CA LEU A 4 -60.36 42.75 51.95
C LEU A 4 -59.62 43.32 50.75
N SER A 5 -58.42 42.90 50.51
CA SER A 5 -57.71 43.05 49.27
C SER A 5 -57.29 41.67 48.74
N SER A 6 -57.88 41.29 47.63
CA SER A 6 -57.62 40.09 46.88
C SER A 6 -56.26 40.15 46.23
N GLY A 7 -55.33 39.27 46.60
CA GLY A 7 -54.05 39.10 45.94
C GLY A 7 -54.18 38.07 44.84
N LEU A 8 -54.03 38.51 43.60
CA LEU A 8 -53.97 37.71 42.38
C LEU A 8 -52.57 37.03 42.28
N ARG A 9 -52.49 35.77 42.48
CA ARG A 9 -51.26 34.96 42.30
C ARG A 9 -51.06 34.67 40.84
N SER A 10 -50.17 35.42 40.18
CA SER A 10 -49.69 35.09 38.84
C SER A 10 -48.74 33.89 38.92
N LEU A 11 -49.19 32.76 38.40
CA LEU A 11 -48.37 31.55 38.21
C LEU A 11 -47.54 31.71 36.92
N VAL A 12 -46.25 32.08 37.07
CA VAL A 12 -45.31 32.08 35.93
C VAL A 12 -44.86 30.64 35.71
N VAL A 13 -45.37 30.01 34.64
CA VAL A 13 -44.88 28.72 34.15
C VAL A 13 -43.57 28.97 33.37
N LEU A 14 -42.44 28.68 33.96
CA LEU A 14 -41.14 28.64 33.29
C LEU A 14 -41.09 27.35 32.48
N LEU A 15 -41.36 27.41 31.14
CA LEU A 15 -41.04 26.36 30.23
C LEU A 15 -39.51 26.29 30.07
N ALA A 16 -38.86 25.35 30.79
CA ALA A 16 -37.47 25.05 30.60
C ALA A 16 -37.33 24.29 29.25
N LEU A 17 -36.91 25.05 28.20
CA LEU A 17 -36.53 24.50 26.93
C LEU A 17 -35.19 23.76 27.13
N SER A 18 -35.24 22.47 27.43
CA SER A 18 -34.06 21.60 27.48
C SER A 18 -33.55 21.42 26.05
N ALA A 19 -32.77 22.38 25.56
CA ALA A 19 -31.98 22.18 24.37
C ALA A 19 -30.97 21.03 24.67
N THR A 20 -31.26 19.86 24.19
CA THR A 20 -30.29 18.75 24.13
C THR A 20 -29.15 19.24 23.24
N LEU A 21 -28.10 19.75 23.84
CA LEU A 21 -26.80 19.94 23.20
C LEU A 21 -26.36 18.56 22.76
N VAL A 22 -26.61 18.19 21.51
CA VAL A 22 -25.91 17.10 20.86
C VAL A 22 -24.45 17.53 20.83
N PRO A 23 -23.54 16.83 21.52
CA PRO A 23 -22.15 17.20 21.47
C PRO A 23 -21.73 17.16 19.99
N ALA A 24 -21.31 18.30 19.45
CA ALA A 24 -20.69 18.34 18.14
C ALA A 24 -19.49 17.39 18.26
N SER A 25 -19.53 16.27 17.55
CA SER A 25 -18.41 15.33 17.50
C SER A 25 -17.21 16.14 17.03
N ALA A 26 -16.19 16.25 17.88
CA ALA A 26 -14.98 16.96 17.52
C ALA A 26 -14.40 16.31 16.25
N GLN A 27 -14.05 17.12 15.25
CA GLN A 27 -13.47 16.66 14.01
C GLN A 27 -12.22 15.84 14.30
N GLN A 28 -12.25 14.58 13.92
CA GLN A 28 -11.13 13.65 14.06
C GLN A 28 -10.21 13.78 12.84
N GLN A 29 -8.91 13.71 13.06
CA GLN A 29 -7.93 13.77 11.99
C GLN A 29 -7.29 12.42 11.79
N VAL A 30 -6.99 12.08 10.51
CA VAL A 30 -6.14 10.96 10.16
C VAL A 30 -5.06 11.46 9.19
N ARG A 31 -3.80 11.17 9.51
CA ARG A 31 -2.62 11.57 8.75
C ARG A 31 -2.11 10.37 7.97
N ILE A 32 -2.13 10.46 6.64
CA ILE A 32 -1.81 9.38 5.73
C ILE A 32 -0.46 9.66 5.06
N GLY A 33 0.46 8.71 5.16
CA GLY A 33 1.67 8.70 4.35
C GLY A 33 1.37 8.26 2.92
N ILE A 34 2.08 8.83 1.93
CA ILE A 34 1.97 8.43 0.52
C ILE A 34 3.37 8.25 -0.05
N GLY A 35 3.53 7.32 -1.00
CA GLY A 35 4.73 7.19 -1.84
C GLY A 35 4.50 7.67 -3.27
N PHE A 36 5.21 7.06 -4.22
CA PHE A 36 5.22 7.39 -5.64
C PHE A 36 4.97 6.15 -6.48
N GLY A 37 4.35 6.33 -7.65
CA GLY A 37 4.09 5.28 -8.64
C GLY A 37 2.64 4.84 -8.68
N LEU A 38 2.29 4.12 -9.75
CA LEU A 38 0.91 3.71 -10.03
C LEU A 38 0.29 2.84 -8.92
N ALA A 39 1.12 2.15 -8.14
CA ALA A 39 0.68 1.37 -6.99
C ALA A 39 0.04 2.22 -5.87
N PHE A 40 0.32 3.53 -5.82
CA PHE A 40 -0.25 4.45 -4.85
C PHE A 40 -1.54 5.13 -5.33
N LEU A 41 -1.99 4.84 -6.54
CA LEU A 41 -3.19 5.44 -7.13
C LEU A 41 -4.44 5.36 -6.22
N PRO A 42 -4.75 4.26 -5.50
CA PRO A 42 -5.88 4.26 -4.56
C PRO A 42 -5.78 5.35 -3.50
N VAL A 43 -4.58 5.66 -3.03
CA VAL A 43 -4.37 6.72 -2.02
C VAL A 43 -4.53 8.12 -2.65
N TYR A 44 -4.10 8.32 -3.91
CA TYR A 44 -4.35 9.57 -4.65
C TYR A 44 -5.84 9.81 -4.87
N LEU A 45 -6.60 8.76 -5.23
CA LEU A 45 -8.05 8.82 -5.33
C LEU A 45 -8.70 9.20 -3.99
N CYS A 46 -8.20 8.64 -2.88
CA CYS A 46 -8.68 9.02 -1.56
C CYS A 46 -8.42 10.49 -1.24
N GLU A 47 -7.27 11.04 -1.65
CA GLU A 47 -6.93 12.45 -1.46
C GLU A 47 -7.84 13.36 -2.28
N ASP A 48 -7.94 13.13 -3.58
CA ASP A 48 -8.67 14.02 -4.51
C ASP A 48 -10.19 13.95 -4.33
N LEU A 49 -10.72 12.74 -4.13
CA LEU A 49 -12.16 12.48 -4.05
C LEU A 49 -12.69 12.49 -2.62
N LYS A 50 -11.82 12.74 -1.62
CA LYS A 50 -12.17 12.76 -0.19
C LYS A 50 -12.86 11.44 0.25
N LEU A 51 -12.34 10.29 -0.23
CA LEU A 51 -12.99 9.01 0.03
C LEU A 51 -12.93 8.63 1.51
N ILE A 52 -11.84 8.95 2.22
CA ILE A 52 -11.72 8.68 3.65
C ILE A 52 -12.75 9.49 4.44
N GLU A 53 -12.95 10.77 4.11
CA GLU A 53 -13.97 11.60 4.73
C GLU A 53 -15.39 11.10 4.40
N LYS A 54 -15.60 10.64 3.16
CA LYS A 54 -16.88 10.05 2.73
C LYS A 54 -17.21 8.80 3.53
N GLN A 55 -16.25 7.88 3.67
CA GLN A 55 -16.43 6.65 4.45
C GLN A 55 -16.52 6.94 5.95
N GLY A 56 -15.82 7.97 6.44
CA GLY A 56 -15.97 8.48 7.80
C GLY A 56 -17.42 8.91 8.09
N LYS A 57 -18.01 9.70 7.18
CA LYS A 57 -19.42 10.10 7.31
C LYS A 57 -20.38 8.91 7.31
N ALA A 58 -20.15 7.91 6.48
CA ALA A 58 -20.93 6.68 6.47
C ALA A 58 -20.82 5.90 7.79
N ALA A 59 -19.70 6.02 8.49
CA ALA A 59 -19.45 5.48 9.83
C ALA A 59 -19.86 6.45 10.98
N HIS A 60 -20.57 7.54 10.68
CA HIS A 60 -20.97 8.60 11.62
C HIS A 60 -19.79 9.32 12.31
N LEU A 61 -18.66 9.42 11.62
CA LEU A 61 -17.47 10.18 12.05
C LEU A 61 -17.37 11.50 11.27
N ASP A 62 -17.07 12.60 11.99
CA ASP A 62 -16.55 13.81 11.35
C ASP A 62 -15.03 13.65 11.20
N LEU A 63 -14.60 13.16 10.04
CA LEU A 63 -13.22 12.78 9.76
C LEU A 63 -12.61 13.73 8.73
N LYS A 64 -11.35 14.12 8.95
CA LYS A 64 -10.51 14.86 8.00
C LYS A 64 -9.22 14.13 7.77
N ALA A 65 -8.93 13.76 6.52
CA ALA A 65 -7.66 13.19 6.11
C ALA A 65 -6.66 14.30 5.71
N SER A 66 -5.39 14.06 6.00
CA SER A 66 -4.27 14.85 5.48
C SER A 66 -3.19 13.90 4.97
N TYR A 67 -2.42 14.34 3.97
CA TYR A 67 -1.52 13.46 3.24
C TYR A 67 -0.10 14.03 3.20
N GLN A 68 0.89 13.18 3.42
CA GLN A 68 2.30 13.54 3.36
C GLN A 68 3.08 12.50 2.54
N ARG A 69 3.93 12.97 1.61
CA ARG A 69 4.71 12.10 0.72
C ARG A 69 6.02 11.67 1.36
N PHE A 70 6.37 10.39 1.15
CA PHE A 70 7.60 9.77 1.63
C PHE A 70 8.32 9.02 0.52
N PHE A 71 9.65 9.04 0.57
CA PHE A 71 10.52 8.27 -0.31
C PHE A 71 10.96 6.97 0.41
N GLY A 72 10.12 5.92 0.30
CA GLY A 72 10.38 4.61 0.86
C GLY A 72 9.76 4.35 2.24
N ALA A 73 9.82 3.08 2.68
CA ALA A 73 9.17 2.60 3.89
C ALA A 73 9.88 3.04 5.18
N GLY A 74 11.20 3.21 5.17
CA GLY A 74 11.98 3.60 6.36
C GLY A 74 11.52 4.94 6.93
N PRO A 75 11.61 6.06 6.17
CA PRO A 75 11.13 7.37 6.64
C PRO A 75 9.64 7.38 7.03
N LEU A 76 8.79 6.59 6.35
CA LEU A 76 7.39 6.45 6.72
C LEU A 76 7.24 5.76 8.07
N HIS A 77 7.96 4.66 8.32
CA HIS A 77 7.93 3.94 9.60
C HIS A 77 8.40 4.85 10.75
N ASP A 78 9.47 5.61 10.55
CA ASP A 78 9.97 6.57 11.53
C ASP A 78 8.92 7.65 11.85
N ALA A 79 8.22 8.16 10.82
CA ALA A 79 7.15 9.14 10.99
C ALA A 79 5.93 8.56 11.75
N ILE A 80 5.57 7.29 11.50
CA ILE A 80 4.52 6.60 12.26
C ILE A 80 4.98 6.38 13.71
N GLY A 81 6.22 5.94 13.91
CA GLY A 81 6.80 5.75 15.25
C GLY A 81 6.84 7.03 16.08
N ALA A 82 7.14 8.15 15.43
CA ALA A 82 7.14 9.49 16.05
C ALA A 82 5.72 10.10 16.24
N GLY A 83 4.67 9.41 15.75
CA GLY A 83 3.31 9.93 15.78
C GLY A 83 3.05 11.13 14.85
N ALA A 84 3.92 11.36 13.86
CA ALA A 84 3.73 12.40 12.84
C ALA A 84 2.72 11.97 11.79
N ILE A 85 2.66 10.67 11.48
CA ILE A 85 1.74 10.00 10.55
C ILE A 85 1.01 8.88 11.30
N ASP A 86 -0.25 8.65 10.99
CA ASP A 86 -1.08 7.63 11.62
C ASP A 86 -1.08 6.31 10.84
N MET A 87 -1.11 6.38 9.50
CA MET A 87 -1.14 5.23 8.59
C MET A 87 -0.36 5.52 7.30
N GLY A 88 0.13 4.48 6.66
CA GLY A 88 0.77 4.63 5.35
C GLY A 88 1.06 3.30 4.67
N PRO A 89 1.33 3.33 3.34
CA PRO A 89 1.63 2.16 2.55
C PRO A 89 3.02 1.58 2.85
N PHE A 90 3.09 0.27 2.97
CA PHE A 90 4.30 -0.52 3.07
C PHE A 90 4.33 -1.57 1.97
N GLY A 91 5.50 -1.87 1.44
CA GLY A 91 5.71 -3.13 0.74
C GLY A 91 5.62 -4.30 1.71
N THR A 92 5.30 -5.50 1.22
CA THR A 92 5.09 -6.68 2.08
C THR A 92 6.28 -6.99 2.99
N ALA A 93 7.50 -7.03 2.46
CA ALA A 93 8.68 -7.33 3.27
C ALA A 93 9.01 -6.20 4.27
N PRO A 94 9.03 -4.89 3.90
CA PRO A 94 9.14 -3.79 4.85
C PRO A 94 8.09 -3.80 5.96
N LEU A 95 6.84 -4.20 5.67
CA LEU A 95 5.78 -4.34 6.69
C LEU A 95 6.16 -5.39 7.73
N LEU A 96 6.66 -6.55 7.29
CA LEU A 96 7.08 -7.64 8.17
C LEU A 96 8.26 -7.25 9.07
N VAL A 97 9.22 -6.51 8.53
CA VAL A 97 10.33 -5.95 9.32
C VAL A 97 9.81 -5.01 10.39
N ALA A 98 8.94 -4.05 10.02
CA ALA A 98 8.34 -3.10 10.95
C ALA A 98 7.46 -3.80 12.00
N TRP A 99 6.70 -4.83 11.60
CA TRP A 99 5.91 -5.67 12.52
C TRP A 99 6.78 -6.35 13.58
N GLN A 100 7.93 -6.89 13.19
CA GLN A 100 8.85 -7.56 14.12
C GLN A 100 9.56 -6.59 15.07
N GLN A 101 10.00 -5.42 14.57
CA GLN A 101 10.79 -4.46 15.35
C GLN A 101 10.11 -4.02 16.65
N ALA A 102 8.78 -3.88 16.61
CA ALA A 102 7.98 -3.47 17.77
C ALA A 102 7.00 -4.56 18.23
N LYS A 103 7.35 -5.85 18.02
CA LYS A 103 6.48 -6.99 18.34
C LYS A 103 5.98 -6.94 19.79
N ASN A 104 4.68 -7.19 19.96
CA ASN A 104 3.98 -7.19 21.25
C ASN A 104 3.94 -5.83 21.98
N THR A 105 4.14 -4.73 21.27
CA THR A 105 3.98 -3.38 21.83
C THR A 105 2.86 -2.62 21.09
N PRO A 106 2.35 -1.50 21.65
CA PRO A 106 1.41 -0.64 20.94
C PRO A 106 1.96 -0.03 19.64
N HIS A 107 3.30 0.05 19.50
CA HIS A 107 3.97 0.58 18.30
C HIS A 107 4.14 -0.46 17.18
N GLN A 108 3.76 -1.73 17.43
CA GLN A 108 3.82 -2.77 16.40
C GLN A 108 2.97 -2.38 15.18
N ILE A 109 3.58 -2.35 14.00
CA ILE A 109 2.86 -2.07 12.76
C ILE A 109 2.04 -3.29 12.37
N VAL A 110 0.77 -3.05 12.03
CA VAL A 110 -0.17 -4.07 11.53
C VAL A 110 -0.81 -3.59 10.24
N ALA A 111 -1.22 -4.54 9.40
CA ALA A 111 -1.95 -4.24 8.17
C ALA A 111 -3.38 -3.82 8.49
N VAL A 112 -3.81 -2.68 7.95
CA VAL A 112 -5.18 -2.13 8.06
C VAL A 112 -5.99 -2.47 6.82
N SER A 113 -5.35 -2.51 5.65
CA SER A 113 -5.97 -2.79 4.35
C SER A 113 -4.89 -3.23 3.36
N GLY A 114 -5.21 -4.10 2.41
CA GLY A 114 -4.48 -4.14 1.16
C GLY A 114 -4.63 -2.82 0.40
N ILE A 115 -3.78 -2.58 -0.57
CA ILE A 115 -3.88 -1.47 -1.53
C ILE A 115 -3.81 -2.03 -2.94
N THR A 116 -2.83 -2.89 -3.20
CA THR A 116 -2.65 -3.49 -4.52
C THR A 116 -1.84 -4.78 -4.47
N THR A 117 -2.16 -5.69 -5.39
CA THR A 117 -1.41 -6.91 -5.72
C THR A 117 -0.70 -6.77 -7.08
N LEU A 118 -0.41 -5.54 -7.52
CA LEU A 118 0.23 -5.27 -8.82
C LEU A 118 1.37 -6.24 -9.09
N PRO A 119 1.37 -6.92 -10.24
CA PRO A 119 2.42 -7.87 -10.57
C PRO A 119 3.79 -7.19 -10.58
N LEU A 120 4.71 -7.76 -9.82
CA LEU A 120 6.12 -7.43 -9.93
C LEU A 120 6.72 -8.41 -10.94
N VAL A 121 7.39 -7.90 -11.98
CA VAL A 121 7.85 -8.73 -13.09
C VAL A 121 9.35 -8.54 -13.33
N LEU A 122 10.07 -9.65 -13.45
CA LEU A 122 11.45 -9.64 -13.92
C LEU A 122 11.43 -9.61 -15.45
N LEU A 123 12.02 -8.55 -15.99
CA LEU A 123 12.16 -8.29 -17.42
C LEU A 123 13.61 -8.46 -17.85
N THR A 124 13.83 -8.82 -19.11
CA THR A 124 15.16 -8.91 -19.71
C THR A 124 15.14 -8.40 -21.15
N ASN A 125 16.25 -7.84 -21.59
CA ASN A 125 16.55 -7.51 -23.00
C ASN A 125 17.43 -8.56 -23.68
N GLN A 126 17.73 -9.67 -23.00
CA GLN A 126 18.59 -10.73 -23.53
C GLN A 126 17.72 -11.84 -24.14
N PRO A 127 17.77 -12.09 -25.45
CA PRO A 127 16.84 -13.01 -26.13
C PRO A 127 16.93 -14.46 -25.64
N ASN A 128 18.07 -14.87 -25.07
CA ASN A 128 18.32 -16.23 -24.61
C ASN A 128 18.03 -16.45 -23.12
N VAL A 129 17.54 -15.43 -22.39
CA VAL A 129 17.21 -15.54 -20.97
C VAL A 129 15.72 -15.85 -20.81
N GLY A 130 15.39 -17.10 -20.54
CA GLY A 130 14.04 -17.56 -20.23
C GLY A 130 13.79 -17.77 -18.74
N THR A 131 14.85 -17.97 -17.96
CA THR A 131 14.83 -18.19 -16.51
C THR A 131 15.95 -17.40 -15.82
N ILE A 132 15.91 -17.31 -14.51
CA ILE A 132 17.01 -16.66 -13.76
C ILE A 132 18.33 -17.43 -13.85
N ALA A 133 18.32 -18.70 -14.25
CA ALA A 133 19.53 -19.51 -14.43
C ALA A 133 20.32 -19.14 -15.70
N ASP A 134 19.67 -18.46 -16.64
CA ASP A 134 20.28 -18.13 -17.93
C ASP A 134 21.09 -16.82 -17.87
N PHE A 135 20.98 -16.04 -16.78
CA PHE A 135 21.82 -14.87 -16.58
C PHE A 135 23.28 -15.24 -16.38
N ARG A 136 24.16 -14.65 -17.19
CA ARG A 136 25.61 -14.87 -17.10
C ARG A 136 26.19 -14.14 -15.89
N PRO A 137 27.33 -14.55 -15.34
CA PRO A 137 27.95 -13.89 -14.17
C PRO A 137 28.25 -12.38 -14.37
N ALA A 138 28.44 -11.94 -15.61
CA ALA A 138 28.67 -10.53 -15.94
C ALA A 138 27.39 -9.70 -16.02
N ASP A 139 26.23 -10.35 -16.16
CA ASP A 139 24.94 -9.65 -16.27
C ASP A 139 24.53 -9.02 -14.93
N ARG A 140 23.84 -7.90 -15.00
CA ARG A 140 23.32 -7.20 -13.82
C ARG A 140 21.80 -7.18 -13.87
N ILE A 141 21.21 -7.35 -12.68
CA ILE A 141 19.76 -7.36 -12.45
C ILE A 141 19.42 -6.20 -11.53
N ALA A 142 18.66 -5.24 -12.01
CA ALA A 142 18.23 -4.09 -11.22
C ALA A 142 17.04 -4.43 -10.33
N VAL A 143 17.12 -3.99 -9.07
CA VAL A 143 16.00 -3.94 -8.11
C VAL A 143 15.96 -2.55 -7.46
N PRO A 144 14.78 -2.03 -7.01
CA PRO A 144 14.68 -0.64 -6.54
C PRO A 144 15.39 -0.39 -5.21
N THR A 145 15.40 -1.36 -4.29
CA THR A 145 16.13 -1.30 -3.01
C THR A 145 16.50 -2.71 -2.53
N SER A 146 17.44 -2.80 -1.61
CA SER A 146 17.84 -4.08 -0.99
C SER A 146 16.77 -4.72 -0.11
N SER A 147 15.76 -3.96 0.31
CA SER A 147 14.62 -4.45 1.12
C SER A 147 13.30 -4.46 0.36
N SER A 148 13.34 -4.25 -0.97
CA SER A 148 12.12 -4.24 -1.78
C SER A 148 11.51 -5.64 -1.91
N PRO A 149 10.19 -5.78 -2.11
CA PRO A 149 9.58 -7.06 -2.44
C PRO A 149 10.22 -7.73 -3.67
N GLN A 150 10.69 -6.95 -4.65
CA GLN A 150 11.39 -7.44 -5.83
C GLN A 150 12.68 -8.19 -5.47
N MET A 151 13.46 -7.67 -4.51
CA MET A 151 14.65 -8.34 -4.00
C MET A 151 14.31 -9.70 -3.41
N TYR A 152 13.31 -9.75 -2.53
CA TYR A 152 12.91 -11.00 -1.88
C TYR A 152 12.34 -12.02 -2.87
N LEU A 153 11.55 -11.57 -3.86
CA LEU A 153 11.06 -12.45 -4.91
C LEU A 153 12.21 -13.05 -5.75
N LEU A 154 13.23 -12.25 -6.07
CA LEU A 154 14.42 -12.75 -6.75
C LEU A 154 15.18 -13.77 -5.90
N GLN A 155 15.31 -13.51 -4.60
CA GLN A 155 15.94 -14.45 -3.65
C GLN A 155 15.13 -15.74 -3.46
N MET A 156 13.80 -15.65 -3.33
CA MET A 156 12.93 -16.84 -3.25
C MET A 156 13.05 -17.70 -4.52
N GLN A 157 13.06 -17.07 -5.70
CA GLN A 157 13.25 -17.79 -6.94
C GLN A 157 14.66 -18.38 -7.06
N SER A 158 15.67 -17.67 -6.57
CA SER A 158 17.05 -18.16 -6.51
C SER A 158 17.15 -19.40 -5.62
N GLU A 159 16.55 -19.40 -4.43
CA GLU A 159 16.46 -20.58 -3.56
C GLU A 159 15.80 -21.76 -4.29
N LYS A 160 14.69 -21.53 -4.97
CA LYS A 160 13.92 -22.55 -5.70
C LYS A 160 14.73 -23.19 -6.84
N ILE A 161 15.50 -22.39 -7.59
CA ILE A 161 16.22 -22.84 -8.78
C ILE A 161 17.61 -23.40 -8.45
N PHE A 162 18.33 -22.74 -7.52
CA PHE A 162 19.73 -23.06 -7.22
C PHE A 162 19.93 -23.75 -5.87
N GLY A 163 18.89 -23.84 -5.01
CA GLY A 163 19.04 -24.26 -3.62
C GLY A 163 19.73 -23.22 -2.73
N GLN A 164 20.00 -22.03 -3.27
CA GLN A 164 20.75 -20.96 -2.59
C GLN A 164 20.10 -19.61 -2.88
N TYR A 165 19.55 -18.94 -1.86
CA TYR A 165 18.76 -17.71 -2.03
C TYR A 165 19.59 -16.51 -2.50
N ASP A 166 20.86 -16.44 -2.14
CA ASP A 166 21.77 -15.35 -2.46
C ASP A 166 22.70 -15.63 -3.66
N ARG A 167 22.42 -16.68 -4.46
CA ARG A 167 23.24 -17.08 -5.61
C ARG A 167 23.48 -15.96 -6.61
N LEU A 168 22.54 -15.06 -6.77
CA LEU A 168 22.59 -13.92 -7.69
C LEU A 168 23.09 -12.62 -7.05
N ARG A 169 23.57 -12.67 -5.79
CA ARG A 169 23.92 -11.47 -5.00
C ARG A 169 24.85 -10.50 -5.72
N ASP A 170 25.91 -11.03 -6.35
CA ASP A 170 26.93 -10.21 -7.04
C ASP A 170 26.45 -9.63 -8.36
N GLN A 171 25.29 -10.09 -8.85
CA GLN A 171 24.65 -9.60 -10.07
C GLN A 171 23.62 -8.49 -9.80
N ILE A 172 23.25 -8.27 -8.53
CA ILE A 172 22.22 -7.30 -8.17
C ILE A 172 22.80 -5.89 -8.17
N VAL A 173 22.06 -4.95 -8.78
CA VAL A 173 22.31 -3.51 -8.72
C VAL A 173 21.07 -2.78 -8.23
N ILE A 174 21.28 -1.77 -7.40
CA ILE A 174 20.19 -0.94 -6.88
C ILE A 174 20.00 0.24 -7.81
N LEU A 175 18.87 0.27 -8.51
CA LEU A 175 18.49 1.36 -9.42
C LEU A 175 17.00 1.70 -9.22
N LEU A 176 16.68 2.98 -9.19
CA LEU A 176 15.29 3.43 -9.20
C LEU A 176 14.63 3.06 -10.54
N HIS A 177 13.31 2.88 -10.51
CA HIS A 177 12.56 2.41 -11.67
C HIS A 177 12.81 3.20 -12.98
N PRO A 178 12.84 4.56 -12.99
CA PRO A 178 13.15 5.31 -14.21
C PRO A 178 14.54 5.00 -14.78
N ASP A 179 15.56 4.91 -13.92
CA ASP A 179 16.93 4.62 -14.35
C ASP A 179 17.08 3.17 -14.81
N ALA A 180 16.41 2.24 -14.12
CA ALA A 180 16.45 0.82 -14.47
C ALA A 180 15.79 0.55 -15.84
N VAL A 181 14.62 1.16 -16.13
CA VAL A 181 13.98 1.01 -17.43
C VAL A 181 14.82 1.66 -18.53
N ALA A 182 15.36 2.86 -18.29
CA ALA A 182 16.23 3.54 -19.27
C ALA A 182 17.48 2.72 -19.58
N GLY A 183 18.14 2.17 -18.55
CA GLY A 183 19.31 1.32 -18.70
C GLY A 183 19.04 0.01 -19.43
N LEU A 184 17.88 -0.64 -19.13
CA LEU A 184 17.49 -1.86 -19.84
C LEU A 184 17.22 -1.61 -21.33
N LEU A 185 16.53 -0.51 -21.66
CA LEU A 185 16.19 -0.13 -23.04
C LEU A 185 17.40 0.35 -23.84
N ALA A 186 18.36 1.02 -23.19
CA ALA A 186 19.60 1.45 -23.83
C ALA A 186 20.42 0.27 -24.36
N ALA A 187 20.31 -0.90 -23.73
CA ALA A 187 21.00 -2.14 -24.08
C ALA A 187 22.54 -1.98 -24.22
N THR A 188 23.09 -0.95 -23.58
CA THR A 188 24.51 -0.66 -23.54
C THR A 188 25.04 -0.92 -22.13
N GLY A 189 25.93 -1.87 -21.97
CA GLY A 189 26.49 -2.21 -20.66
C GLY A 189 25.92 -3.54 -20.09
N PRO A 190 26.18 -3.81 -18.80
CA PRO A 190 25.90 -5.11 -18.20
C PRO A 190 24.46 -5.28 -17.70
N LEU A 191 23.61 -4.24 -17.74
CA LEU A 191 22.23 -4.34 -17.24
C LEU A 191 21.41 -5.20 -18.20
N ALA A 192 21.12 -6.43 -17.77
CA ALA A 192 20.44 -7.45 -18.54
C ALA A 192 19.07 -7.81 -17.97
N GLY A 193 18.83 -7.51 -16.68
CA GLY A 193 17.58 -7.79 -15.99
C GLY A 193 17.07 -6.60 -15.18
N TYR A 194 15.75 -6.48 -15.05
CA TYR A 194 15.12 -5.46 -14.23
C TYR A 194 13.83 -5.99 -13.60
N PHE A 195 13.78 -6.02 -12.28
CA PHE A 195 12.56 -6.41 -11.56
C PHE A 195 11.64 -5.19 -11.42
N SER A 196 10.66 -5.13 -12.28
CA SER A 196 9.81 -3.99 -12.59
C SER A 196 8.44 -4.04 -11.91
N THR A 197 7.72 -2.93 -12.01
CA THR A 197 6.29 -2.79 -11.70
C THR A 197 5.64 -1.81 -12.69
N ALA A 198 4.30 -1.80 -12.76
CA ALA A 198 3.56 -0.81 -13.55
C ALA A 198 3.82 0.63 -13.06
N PRO A 199 3.91 1.63 -13.96
CA PRO A 199 3.79 1.56 -15.40
C PRO A 199 5.11 1.20 -16.12
N PHE A 200 6.23 1.09 -15.39
CA PHE A 200 7.57 0.88 -15.96
C PHE A 200 7.71 -0.47 -16.69
N SER A 201 6.97 -1.49 -16.23
CA SER A 201 6.92 -2.77 -16.91
C SER A 201 6.29 -2.66 -18.31
N GLN A 202 5.21 -1.90 -18.45
CA GLN A 202 4.55 -1.68 -19.74
C GLN A 202 5.44 -0.83 -20.67
N ILE A 203 6.09 0.22 -20.12
CA ILE A 203 7.05 1.02 -20.87
C ILE A 203 8.19 0.13 -21.41
N ALA A 204 8.75 -0.74 -20.59
CA ALA A 204 9.81 -1.63 -21.01
C ALA A 204 9.34 -2.66 -22.05
N LEU A 205 8.17 -3.27 -21.83
CA LEU A 205 7.60 -4.30 -22.73
C LEU A 205 7.10 -3.74 -24.07
N ALA A 206 6.90 -2.43 -24.20
CA ALA A 206 6.62 -1.78 -25.47
C ALA A 206 7.82 -1.86 -26.44
N ASP A 207 9.04 -2.08 -25.96
CA ASP A 207 10.20 -2.41 -26.77
C ASP A 207 10.23 -3.90 -27.06
N GLY A 208 10.06 -4.29 -28.33
CA GLY A 208 9.99 -5.68 -28.76
C GLY A 208 11.25 -6.54 -28.47
N ARG A 209 12.33 -5.94 -27.96
CA ARG A 209 13.53 -6.65 -27.49
C ARG A 209 13.41 -7.10 -26.05
N VAL A 210 12.44 -6.54 -25.29
CA VAL A 210 12.24 -6.85 -23.87
C VAL A 210 11.13 -7.86 -23.71
N HIS A 211 11.36 -8.85 -22.86
CA HIS A 211 10.35 -9.83 -22.50
C HIS A 211 10.37 -10.17 -21.00
N LYS A 212 9.28 -10.79 -20.55
CA LYS A 212 9.10 -11.22 -19.17
C LYS A 212 9.81 -12.55 -18.92
N VAL A 213 10.59 -12.65 -17.85
CA VAL A 213 11.23 -13.87 -17.36
C VAL A 213 10.33 -14.57 -16.32
N LEU A 214 9.82 -13.80 -15.35
CA LEU A 214 8.92 -14.29 -14.30
C LEU A 214 8.11 -13.15 -13.68
N SER A 215 7.08 -13.51 -12.94
CA SER A 215 6.26 -12.58 -12.15
C SER A 215 6.23 -12.98 -10.66
N SER A 216 5.76 -12.06 -9.81
CA SER A 216 5.52 -12.35 -8.40
C SER A 216 4.61 -13.55 -8.18
N SER A 217 3.57 -13.72 -9.01
CA SER A 217 2.66 -14.87 -8.94
C SER A 217 3.34 -16.20 -9.27
N ASP A 218 4.33 -16.22 -10.17
CA ASP A 218 5.11 -17.43 -10.49
C ASP A 218 5.99 -17.87 -9.31
N VAL A 219 6.47 -16.89 -8.54
CA VAL A 219 7.31 -17.12 -7.36
C VAL A 219 6.48 -17.59 -6.16
N ILE A 220 5.38 -16.88 -5.87
CA ILE A 220 4.54 -17.09 -4.67
C ILE A 220 3.52 -18.23 -4.90
N GLY A 221 3.13 -18.50 -6.14
CA GLY A 221 2.09 -19.48 -6.48
C GLY A 221 0.67 -18.89 -6.43
N GLY A 222 0.53 -17.57 -6.50
CA GLY A 222 -0.75 -16.86 -6.45
C GLY A 222 -0.58 -15.35 -6.33
N LYS A 223 -1.67 -14.63 -6.01
CA LYS A 223 -1.60 -13.20 -5.76
C LYS A 223 -0.71 -12.89 -4.55
N ALA A 224 0.03 -11.82 -4.63
CA ALA A 224 0.84 -11.29 -3.52
C ALA A 224 0.64 -9.78 -3.40
N SER A 225 0.34 -9.30 -2.21
CA SER A 225 0.23 -7.87 -1.96
C SER A 225 1.56 -7.19 -2.25
N PHE A 226 1.54 -6.17 -3.09
CA PHE A 226 2.68 -5.30 -3.31
C PHE A 226 2.70 -4.17 -2.28
N LEU A 227 1.56 -3.47 -2.13
CA LEU A 227 1.39 -2.45 -1.10
C LEU A 227 0.25 -2.79 -0.14
N ILE A 228 0.48 -2.50 1.12
CA ILE A 228 -0.42 -2.74 2.25
C ILE A 228 -0.45 -1.47 3.10
N MET A 229 -1.63 -0.97 3.44
CA MET A 229 -1.79 0.12 4.40
C MET A 229 -1.46 -0.39 5.80
N GLY A 230 -0.45 0.19 6.42
CA GLY A 230 0.00 -0.14 7.77
C GLY A 230 -0.26 0.98 8.76
N ALA A 231 -0.51 0.62 10.02
CA ALA A 231 -0.63 1.52 11.15
C ALA A 231 -0.11 0.87 12.43
N SER A 232 0.17 1.64 13.48
CA SER A 232 0.51 1.05 14.76
C SER A 232 -0.70 0.33 15.39
N ARG A 233 -0.46 -0.79 16.06
CA ARG A 233 -1.49 -1.56 16.78
C ARG A 233 -2.23 -0.69 17.79
N GLY A 234 -1.52 0.19 18.49
CA GLY A 234 -2.09 1.12 19.45
C GLY A 234 -3.05 2.11 18.80
N TYR A 235 -2.70 2.66 17.64
CA TYR A 235 -3.59 3.55 16.90
C TYR A 235 -4.86 2.81 16.43
N VAL A 236 -4.71 1.63 15.85
CA VAL A 236 -5.87 0.81 15.40
C VAL A 236 -6.79 0.46 16.56
N ALA A 237 -6.22 0.11 17.72
CA ALA A 237 -7.00 -0.21 18.92
C ALA A 237 -7.76 1.00 19.48
N ALA A 238 -7.14 2.19 19.43
CA ALA A 238 -7.75 3.44 19.89
C ALA A 238 -8.79 4.00 18.90
N HIS A 239 -8.60 3.73 17.57
CA HIS A 239 -9.40 4.32 16.50
C HIS A 239 -9.89 3.26 15.49
N PRO A 240 -10.61 2.19 15.94
CA PRO A 240 -11.00 1.09 15.05
C PRO A 240 -11.96 1.53 13.94
N GLN A 241 -12.79 2.55 14.19
CA GLN A 241 -13.72 3.08 13.19
C GLN A 241 -12.97 3.88 12.10
N ILE A 242 -11.92 4.63 12.45
CA ILE A 242 -11.07 5.32 11.48
C ILE A 242 -10.35 4.30 10.59
N ALA A 243 -9.78 3.24 11.20
CA ALA A 243 -9.16 2.16 10.45
C ALA A 243 -10.14 1.50 9.47
N GLY A 244 -11.38 1.26 9.91
CA GLY A 244 -12.46 0.74 9.05
C GLY A 244 -12.82 1.70 7.90
N ALA A 245 -12.91 3.00 8.16
CA ALA A 245 -13.20 4.01 7.13
C ALA A 245 -12.07 4.09 6.08
N VAL A 246 -10.80 3.99 6.52
CA VAL A 246 -9.65 3.94 5.60
C VAL A 246 -9.69 2.68 4.73
N ALA A 247 -9.97 1.51 5.31
CA ALA A 247 -10.10 0.26 4.55
C ALA A 247 -11.24 0.34 3.52
N ALA A 248 -12.40 0.85 3.90
CA ALA A 248 -13.54 1.06 2.99
C ALA A 248 -13.23 2.08 1.88
N ALA A 249 -12.43 3.10 2.19
CA ALA A 249 -11.98 4.06 1.17
C ALA A 249 -11.01 3.43 0.16
N MET A 250 -10.16 2.47 0.57
CA MET A 250 -9.31 1.72 -0.35
C MET A 250 -10.15 0.83 -1.28
N ASP A 251 -11.20 0.18 -0.76
CA ASP A 251 -12.13 -0.60 -1.58
C ASP A 251 -12.87 0.28 -2.60
N GLU A 252 -13.37 1.43 -2.17
CA GLU A 252 -14.05 2.37 -3.07
C GLU A 252 -13.10 2.89 -4.15
N ALA A 253 -11.84 3.20 -3.79
CA ALA A 253 -10.83 3.61 -4.75
C ALA A 253 -10.55 2.51 -5.80
N ALA A 254 -10.48 1.24 -5.37
CA ALA A 254 -10.32 0.11 -6.28
C ALA A 254 -11.51 -0.02 -7.25
N HIS A 255 -12.75 0.15 -6.77
CA HIS A 255 -13.94 0.17 -7.64
C HIS A 255 -13.88 1.31 -8.65
N ILE A 256 -13.46 2.52 -8.26
CA ILE A 256 -13.31 3.65 -9.18
C ILE A 256 -12.26 3.34 -10.27
N ILE A 257 -11.13 2.72 -9.91
CA ILE A 257 -10.12 2.31 -10.90
C ILE A 257 -10.69 1.28 -11.87
N HIS A 258 -11.49 0.34 -11.37
CA HIS A 258 -12.11 -0.72 -12.18
C HIS A 258 -13.16 -0.15 -13.14
N ASP A 259 -14.04 0.76 -12.67
CA ASP A 259 -15.22 1.23 -13.39
C ASP A 259 -14.91 2.42 -14.29
N ASP A 260 -13.96 3.27 -13.91
CA ASP A 260 -13.56 4.48 -14.68
C ASP A 260 -12.03 4.64 -14.69
N PRO A 261 -11.30 3.75 -15.40
CA PRO A 261 -9.84 3.82 -15.49
C PRO A 261 -9.33 5.11 -16.16
N ARG A 262 -10.15 5.77 -16.96
CA ARG A 262 -9.80 7.06 -17.57
C ARG A 262 -9.69 8.16 -16.53
N ARG A 263 -10.69 8.30 -15.69
CA ARG A 263 -10.69 9.26 -14.58
C ARG A 263 -9.55 8.96 -13.59
N ALA A 264 -9.34 7.69 -13.28
CA ALA A 264 -8.24 7.26 -12.42
C ALA A 264 -6.88 7.63 -13.01
N ALA A 265 -6.69 7.48 -14.33
CA ALA A 265 -5.49 7.88 -15.04
C ALA A 265 -5.25 9.40 -15.01
N GLU A 266 -6.29 10.20 -15.14
CA GLU A 266 -6.22 11.67 -15.06
C GLU A 266 -5.78 12.12 -13.66
N ILE A 267 -6.32 11.52 -12.61
CA ILE A 267 -5.91 11.76 -11.22
C ILE A 267 -4.46 11.34 -11.01
N TYR A 268 -4.07 10.14 -11.48
CA TYR A 268 -2.67 9.71 -11.39
C TYR A 268 -1.70 10.74 -12.00
N LEU A 269 -1.97 11.20 -13.21
CA LEU A 269 -1.10 12.17 -13.91
C LEU A 269 -1.10 13.57 -13.29
N ALA A 270 -2.17 13.95 -12.57
CA ALA A 270 -2.16 15.17 -11.77
C ALA A 270 -1.18 15.10 -10.60
N HIS A 271 -1.03 13.92 -9.97
CA HIS A 271 -0.07 13.66 -8.90
C HIS A 271 1.34 13.36 -9.41
N GLU A 272 1.44 12.67 -10.56
CA GLU A 272 2.70 12.22 -11.15
C GLU A 272 2.75 12.56 -12.65
N PRO A 273 3.07 13.82 -12.99
CA PRO A 273 3.17 14.23 -14.39
C PRO A 273 4.20 13.40 -15.15
N SER A 274 3.83 12.90 -16.33
CA SER A 274 4.70 12.12 -17.20
C SER A 274 4.91 12.84 -18.54
N LYS A 275 6.14 12.76 -19.07
CA LYS A 275 6.45 13.24 -20.42
C LYS A 275 6.20 12.17 -21.50
N THR A 276 6.04 10.92 -21.09
CA THR A 276 5.96 9.75 -21.98
C THR A 276 4.60 9.06 -21.94
N LEU A 277 3.80 9.29 -20.92
CA LEU A 277 2.47 8.68 -20.76
C LEU A 277 1.42 9.79 -20.68
N ASP A 278 0.42 9.71 -21.53
CA ASP A 278 -0.81 10.48 -21.42
C ASP A 278 -1.90 9.69 -20.66
N ALA A 279 -3.04 10.31 -20.41
CA ALA A 279 -4.14 9.67 -19.69
C ALA A 279 -4.72 8.47 -20.44
N GLY A 280 -4.64 8.43 -21.77
CA GLY A 280 -5.04 7.28 -22.58
C GLY A 280 -4.13 6.09 -22.37
N ALA A 281 -2.82 6.31 -22.40
CA ALA A 281 -1.82 5.28 -22.16
C ALA A 281 -1.90 4.72 -20.72
N VAL A 282 -2.05 5.59 -19.72
CA VAL A 282 -2.23 5.14 -18.32
C VAL A 282 -3.55 4.39 -18.15
N ALA A 283 -4.64 4.84 -18.75
CA ALA A 283 -5.93 4.15 -18.71
C ALA A 283 -5.86 2.75 -19.36
N ALA A 284 -5.11 2.60 -20.46
CA ALA A 284 -4.86 1.29 -21.07
C ALA A 284 -4.13 0.36 -20.09
N VAL A 285 -3.08 0.85 -19.43
CA VAL A 285 -2.38 0.09 -18.39
C VAL A 285 -3.34 -0.30 -17.27
N LEU A 286 -4.16 0.64 -16.78
CA LEU A 286 -5.13 0.38 -15.71
C LEU A 286 -6.16 -0.68 -16.10
N ASN A 287 -6.64 -0.69 -17.35
CA ASN A 287 -7.55 -1.73 -17.83
C ASN A 287 -6.96 -3.14 -17.74
N ASP A 288 -5.65 -3.27 -17.97
CA ASP A 288 -4.95 -4.56 -17.91
C ASP A 288 -4.75 -5.05 -16.46
N ILE A 289 -4.69 -4.13 -15.50
CA ILE A 289 -4.33 -4.43 -14.10
C ILE A 289 -5.40 -4.02 -13.08
N LYS A 290 -6.61 -3.64 -13.50
CA LYS A 290 -7.67 -3.12 -12.62
C LYS A 290 -8.04 -4.07 -11.48
N ASP A 291 -7.99 -5.37 -11.72
CA ASP A 291 -8.31 -6.41 -10.74
C ASP A 291 -7.18 -6.65 -9.71
N GLU A 292 -6.10 -5.88 -9.81
CA GLU A 292 -4.97 -5.93 -8.89
C GLU A 292 -5.05 -4.85 -7.78
N PHE A 293 -6.11 -4.04 -7.76
CA PHE A 293 -6.37 -3.08 -6.70
C PHE A 293 -7.46 -3.62 -5.77
N GLY A 294 -7.28 -3.43 -4.46
CA GLY A 294 -8.26 -3.90 -3.46
C GLY A 294 -7.72 -3.96 -2.04
N SER A 295 -8.65 -4.08 -1.09
CA SER A 295 -8.34 -4.09 0.36
C SER A 295 -7.88 -5.45 0.90
N ALA A 296 -8.01 -6.52 0.14
CA ALA A 296 -7.57 -7.86 0.56
C ALA A 296 -6.04 -7.96 0.64
N VAL A 297 -5.55 -8.71 1.62
CA VAL A 297 -4.12 -8.94 1.83
C VAL A 297 -3.76 -10.36 1.41
N HIS A 298 -2.79 -10.50 0.50
CA HIS A 298 -2.41 -11.77 -0.12
C HIS A 298 -0.92 -12.06 0.00
N GLY A 299 -0.53 -13.35 0.07
CA GLY A 299 0.85 -13.82 -0.10
C GLY A 299 1.83 -13.41 1.00
N VAL A 300 1.40 -12.74 2.06
CA VAL A 300 2.27 -12.21 3.13
C VAL A 300 2.97 -13.34 3.88
N GLN A 301 2.30 -14.49 4.07
CA GLN A 301 2.89 -15.63 4.77
C GLN A 301 4.12 -16.19 4.04
N ALA A 302 4.10 -16.25 2.71
CA ALA A 302 5.24 -16.74 1.93
C ALA A 302 6.51 -15.88 2.16
N PHE A 303 6.35 -14.55 2.23
CA PHE A 303 7.45 -13.65 2.61
C PHE A 303 7.89 -13.87 4.05
N ALA A 304 6.96 -14.00 4.99
CA ALA A 304 7.28 -14.23 6.39
C ALA A 304 8.05 -15.53 6.60
N ASP A 305 7.64 -16.61 5.94
CA ASP A 305 8.28 -17.91 6.02
C ASP A 305 9.69 -17.89 5.42
N PHE A 306 9.87 -17.24 4.26
CA PHE A 306 11.16 -17.05 3.63
C PHE A 306 12.11 -16.23 4.53
N MET A 307 11.68 -15.06 4.97
CA MET A 307 12.48 -14.17 5.82
C MET A 307 12.80 -14.82 7.17
N GLY A 308 11.90 -15.66 7.71
CA GLY A 308 12.12 -16.44 8.91
C GLY A 308 13.19 -17.52 8.73
N ARG A 309 13.13 -18.29 7.63
CA ARG A 309 14.15 -19.32 7.31
C ARG A 309 15.55 -18.73 7.17
N HIS A 310 15.66 -17.52 6.65
CA HIS A 310 16.95 -16.85 6.42
C HIS A 310 17.37 -15.90 7.55
N GLY A 311 16.64 -15.90 8.69
CA GLY A 311 17.04 -15.21 9.91
C GLY A 311 16.78 -13.69 9.93
N GLU A 312 16.14 -13.15 8.91
CA GLU A 312 15.74 -11.74 8.88
C GLU A 312 14.56 -11.45 9.83
N LEU A 313 13.65 -12.40 9.95
CA LEU A 313 12.65 -12.41 11.01
C LEU A 313 13.04 -13.40 12.10
N LYS A 314 13.47 -12.90 13.27
CA LYS A 314 13.85 -13.73 14.41
C LYS A 314 12.69 -14.52 15.01
N ALA A 315 11.48 -13.96 14.91
CA ALA A 315 10.24 -14.55 15.41
C ALA A 315 9.12 -14.30 14.38
N PRO A 316 9.14 -15.01 13.23
CA PRO A 316 8.16 -14.82 12.17
C PRO A 316 6.74 -15.09 12.68
N PRO A 317 5.72 -14.48 12.08
CA PRO A 317 4.33 -14.77 12.40
C PRO A 317 4.00 -16.22 12.02
N ARG A 318 3.22 -16.90 12.86
CA ARG A 318 2.75 -18.26 12.59
C ARG A 318 1.64 -18.29 11.54
N SER A 319 0.95 -17.17 11.39
CA SER A 319 -0.13 -16.98 10.44
C SER A 319 -0.19 -15.50 10.05
N TRP A 320 -0.55 -15.22 8.81
CA TRP A 320 -0.83 -13.86 8.32
C TRP A 320 -1.83 -13.10 9.22
N LYS A 321 -2.71 -13.82 9.95
CA LYS A 321 -3.68 -13.23 10.89
C LYS A 321 -3.04 -12.46 12.05
N GLU A 322 -1.79 -12.78 12.40
CA GLU A 322 -1.05 -12.02 13.42
C GLU A 322 -0.58 -10.64 12.93
N ILE A 323 -0.50 -10.48 11.60
CA ILE A 323 0.02 -9.28 10.94
C ILE A 323 -1.09 -8.27 10.69
N VAL A 324 -2.33 -8.72 10.54
CA VAL A 324 -3.47 -7.86 10.17
C VAL A 324 -4.21 -7.32 11.38
N ALA A 325 -4.85 -6.17 11.22
CA ALA A 325 -5.77 -5.62 12.21
C ALA A 325 -6.97 -6.55 12.42
N PRO A 326 -7.60 -6.57 13.62
CA PRO A 326 -8.71 -7.48 13.91
C PRO A 326 -9.84 -7.44 12.90
N ALA A 327 -10.16 -6.27 12.33
CA ALA A 327 -11.20 -6.11 11.33
C ALA A 327 -10.93 -6.89 10.03
N LEU A 328 -9.66 -7.11 9.68
CA LEU A 328 -9.25 -7.84 8.46
C LEU A 328 -9.13 -9.35 8.66
N VAL A 329 -9.15 -9.85 9.90
CA VAL A 329 -8.93 -11.29 10.17
C VAL A 329 -9.98 -12.18 9.49
N ASN A 330 -11.17 -11.65 9.23
CA ASN A 330 -12.26 -12.35 8.57
C ASN A 330 -12.43 -11.96 7.08
N SER A 331 -11.57 -11.08 6.55
CA SER A 331 -11.59 -10.75 5.14
C SER A 331 -11.04 -11.92 4.31
N PRO A 332 -11.52 -12.16 3.08
CA PRO A 332 -10.94 -13.15 2.21
C PRO A 332 -9.50 -12.75 1.87
N SER A 333 -8.56 -13.47 2.47
CA SER A 333 -7.12 -13.34 2.19
C SER A 333 -6.52 -14.73 2.12
N THR A 334 -5.61 -14.93 1.22
CA THR A 334 -4.92 -16.21 0.98
C THR A 334 -3.47 -16.14 1.40
#